data_3af4598293b1265d4b084327da85ec4f
#
_entry.id   3af4598293b1265d4b084327da85ec4f
#
_cell.length_a   1.000
_cell.length_b   1.000
_cell.length_c   1.000
_cell.angle_alpha   90.00
_cell.angle_beta   90.00
_cell.angle_gamma   90.00
#
_symmetry.space_group_name_H-M   'P 1'
#
loop_
_entity.id
_entity.type
_entity.pdbx_description
1 polymer ?
#
loop_
_entity_poly.entity_id
_entity_poly.type
_entity_poly.pdbx_seq_one_letter_code
_entity_poly.pdbx_strand_id
1 'polypeptide(L)'
;MDQELPLRDIHLPEAITWWPPAIGWWFLLLLIVAAVVAGWLLYKKLTRRTALKTGLGILSSIRHSEEKDQLVILKQLSSCIRRVAMSTDSRAEVASLTGEKWLSYLDQSVEGTPFSSGVGQYLSDAHYRQTPPDGLDSAALINLCESWIKGRKA
;
A
#
# COMPACT_ATOMS: atom_id res chain seq x y z
N MET A 1 -5.08 56.41 -73.11
CA MET A 1 -3.94 56.25 -72.15
C MET A 1 -4.45 55.47 -70.97
N ASP A 2 -4.40 54.14 -71.11
CA ASP A 2 -4.83 53.26 -70.06
C ASP A 2 -3.63 53.07 -69.15
N GLN A 3 -3.75 53.58 -67.93
CA GLN A 3 -2.76 53.40 -66.87
C GLN A 3 -3.01 52.08 -66.19
N GLU A 4 -2.31 51.04 -66.62
CA GLU A 4 -2.31 49.77 -65.90
C GLU A 4 -1.64 49.99 -64.53
N LEU A 5 -2.45 49.90 -63.48
CA LEU A 5 -1.99 49.87 -62.08
C LEU A 5 -1.27 48.58 -61.85
N PRO A 6 0.01 48.57 -61.41
CA PRO A 6 0.71 47.32 -61.03
C PRO A 6 0.07 46.77 -59.75
N LEU A 7 -0.87 45.83 -59.92
CA LEU A 7 -1.42 45.08 -58.80
C LEU A 7 -0.30 44.17 -58.26
N ARG A 8 0.22 44.52 -57.11
CA ARG A 8 1.14 43.66 -56.37
C ARG A 8 0.38 42.46 -55.87
N ASP A 9 0.85 41.27 -56.26
CA ASP A 9 0.29 40.01 -55.86
C ASP A 9 0.33 39.91 -54.32
N ILE A 10 -0.82 39.60 -53.69
CA ILE A 10 -0.96 39.45 -52.25
C ILE A 10 -0.48 38.05 -51.93
N HIS A 11 0.73 37.94 -51.39
CA HIS A 11 1.19 36.69 -50.84
C HIS A 11 0.33 36.36 -49.63
N LEU A 12 -0.56 35.36 -49.76
CA LEU A 12 -1.27 34.79 -48.65
C LEU A 12 -0.23 34.10 -47.73
N PRO A 13 -0.21 34.41 -46.43
CA PRO A 13 0.69 33.73 -45.53
C PRO A 13 0.41 32.21 -45.56
N GLU A 14 1.47 31.41 -45.61
CA GLU A 14 1.35 29.96 -45.58
C GLU A 14 0.52 29.52 -44.36
N ALA A 15 -0.42 28.61 -44.57
CA ALA A 15 -1.26 28.08 -43.50
C ALA A 15 -0.36 27.52 -42.40
N ILE A 16 -0.48 28.07 -41.20
CA ILE A 16 0.27 27.59 -40.04
C ILE A 16 -0.18 26.17 -39.74
N THR A 17 0.62 25.19 -40.17
CA THR A 17 0.40 23.79 -39.88
C THR A 17 0.67 23.58 -38.38
N TRP A 18 -0.34 23.20 -37.61
CA TRP A 18 -0.19 22.91 -36.17
C TRP A 18 0.48 21.56 -35.90
N TRP A 19 0.75 20.80 -36.93
CA TRP A 19 1.44 19.50 -36.90
C TRP A 19 2.72 19.52 -37.75
N PRO A 20 3.91 19.07 -37.25
CA PRO A 20 4.16 18.42 -35.94
C PRO A 20 4.22 19.46 -34.79
N PRO A 21 3.81 19.09 -33.57
CA PRO A 21 3.90 19.95 -32.41
C PRO A 21 5.37 20.27 -32.12
N ALA A 22 5.63 21.53 -31.72
CA ALA A 22 6.97 21.97 -31.38
C ALA A 22 7.61 21.03 -30.36
N ILE A 23 8.92 20.74 -30.50
CA ILE A 23 9.69 19.81 -29.64
C ILE A 23 9.45 20.10 -28.14
N GLY A 24 9.19 21.34 -27.75
CA GLY A 24 8.87 21.75 -26.40
C GLY A 24 7.65 21.01 -25.79
N TRP A 25 6.64 20.66 -26.60
CA TRP A 25 5.46 19.94 -26.14
C TRP A 25 5.79 18.51 -25.69
N TRP A 26 6.76 17.87 -26.31
CA TRP A 26 7.23 16.54 -25.92
C TRP A 26 7.96 16.59 -24.58
N PHE A 27 8.76 17.64 -24.32
CA PHE A 27 9.39 17.84 -23.02
C PHE A 27 8.35 18.13 -21.93
N LEU A 28 7.32 18.92 -22.24
CA LEU A 28 6.23 19.19 -21.31
C LEU A 28 5.46 17.90 -20.96
N LEU A 29 5.12 17.09 -21.95
CA LEU A 29 4.47 15.80 -21.77
C LEU A 29 5.31 14.89 -20.86
N LEU A 30 6.60 14.77 -21.15
CA LEU A 30 7.53 13.95 -20.38
C LEU A 30 7.61 14.43 -18.92
N LEU A 31 7.66 15.73 -18.71
CA LEU A 31 7.68 16.35 -17.39
C LEU A 31 6.40 16.03 -16.60
N ILE A 32 5.24 16.13 -17.24
CA ILE A 32 3.95 15.81 -16.62
C ILE A 32 3.91 14.32 -16.22
N VAL A 33 4.31 13.42 -17.12
CA VAL A 33 4.35 11.98 -16.83
C VAL A 33 5.31 11.69 -15.66
N ALA A 34 6.50 12.29 -15.68
CA ALA A 34 7.47 12.14 -14.59
C ALA A 34 6.92 12.65 -13.26
N ALA A 35 6.24 13.80 -13.25
CA ALA A 35 5.61 14.36 -12.04
C ALA A 35 4.50 13.45 -11.50
N VAL A 36 3.65 12.90 -12.37
CA VAL A 36 2.59 11.94 -11.97
C VAL A 36 3.19 10.68 -11.37
N VAL A 37 4.20 10.10 -12.02
CA VAL A 37 4.89 8.90 -11.51
C VAL A 37 5.57 9.18 -10.18
N ALA A 38 6.29 10.29 -10.07
CA ALA A 38 6.95 10.69 -8.81
C ALA A 38 5.91 10.91 -7.69
N GLY A 39 4.82 11.61 -7.98
CA GLY A 39 3.72 11.82 -7.03
C GLY A 39 3.09 10.51 -6.57
N TRP A 40 2.86 9.58 -7.48
CA TRP A 40 2.31 8.25 -7.16
C TRP A 40 3.27 7.43 -6.28
N LEU A 41 4.58 7.43 -6.59
CA LEU A 41 5.59 6.73 -5.79
C LEU A 41 5.71 7.34 -4.38
N LEU A 42 5.72 8.67 -4.27
CA LEU A 42 5.73 9.38 -3.00
C LEU A 42 4.48 9.07 -2.17
N TYR A 43 3.29 9.12 -2.79
CA TYR A 43 2.03 8.77 -2.14
C TYR A 43 2.07 7.35 -1.58
N LYS A 44 2.51 6.36 -2.39
CA LYS A 44 2.64 4.96 -1.97
C LYS A 44 3.61 4.82 -0.79
N LYS A 45 4.77 5.50 -0.84
CA LYS A 45 5.77 5.47 0.24
C LYS A 45 5.27 6.09 1.54
N LEU A 46 4.57 7.22 1.47
CA LEU A 46 4.01 7.90 2.64
C LEU A 46 2.90 7.07 3.30
N THR A 47 1.97 6.54 2.50
CA THR A 47 0.87 5.71 2.98
C THR A 47 1.39 4.44 3.66
N ARG A 48 2.40 3.79 3.09
CA ARG A 48 3.03 2.61 3.68
C ARG A 48 3.65 2.92 5.05
N ARG A 49 4.40 4.01 5.16
CA ARG A 49 5.02 4.42 6.44
C ARG A 49 3.99 4.74 7.52
N THR A 50 2.89 5.38 7.13
CA THR A 50 1.81 5.72 8.06
C THR A 50 1.10 4.46 8.56
N ALA A 51 0.82 3.49 7.69
CA ALA A 51 0.20 2.23 8.06
C ALA A 51 1.03 1.43 9.07
N LEU A 52 2.36 1.35 8.86
CA LEU A 52 3.26 0.67 9.80
C LEU A 52 3.30 1.37 11.17
N LYS A 53 3.38 2.71 11.20
CA LYS A 53 3.34 3.47 12.46
C LYS A 53 2.02 3.29 13.20
N THR A 54 0.90 3.36 12.49
CA THR A 54 -0.43 3.13 13.06
C THR A 54 -0.58 1.72 13.59
N GLY A 55 -0.09 0.71 12.86
CA GLY A 55 -0.08 -0.68 13.31
C GLY A 55 0.67 -0.87 14.62
N LEU A 56 1.89 -0.31 14.73
CA LEU A 56 2.66 -0.35 15.98
C LEU A 56 1.97 0.41 17.11
N GLY A 57 1.31 1.53 16.82
CA GLY A 57 0.51 2.27 17.81
C GLY A 57 -0.66 1.45 18.35
N ILE A 58 -1.37 0.72 17.49
CA ILE A 58 -2.46 -0.18 17.90
C ILE A 58 -1.92 -1.33 18.74
N LEU A 59 -0.78 -1.94 18.36
CA LEU A 59 -0.16 -2.99 19.16
C LEU A 59 0.25 -2.49 20.56
N SER A 60 0.80 -1.29 20.65
CA SER A 60 1.15 -0.69 21.94
C SER A 60 -0.09 -0.42 22.80
N SER A 61 -1.19 0.05 22.21
CA SER A 61 -2.44 0.23 22.95
C SER A 61 -3.04 -1.10 23.42
N ILE A 62 -3.01 -2.15 22.61
CA ILE A 62 -3.45 -3.49 23.03
C ILE A 62 -2.59 -4.01 24.19
N ARG A 63 -1.27 -3.80 24.14
CA ARG A 63 -0.35 -4.21 25.21
C ARG A 63 -0.61 -3.50 26.55
N HIS A 64 -1.02 -2.24 26.51
CA HIS A 64 -1.30 -1.44 27.71
C HIS A 64 -2.78 -1.39 28.07
N SER A 65 -3.64 -2.06 27.30
CA SER A 65 -5.06 -2.13 27.62
C SER A 65 -5.27 -3.02 28.84
N GLU A 66 -6.23 -2.68 29.69
CA GLU A 66 -6.70 -3.50 30.80
C GLU A 66 -7.61 -4.65 30.34
N GLU A 67 -7.72 -4.83 29.04
CA GLU A 67 -8.54 -5.88 28.44
C GLU A 67 -7.99 -7.26 28.82
N LYS A 68 -8.82 -8.03 29.51
CA LYS A 68 -8.49 -9.38 29.98
C LYS A 68 -9.05 -10.48 29.09
N ASP A 69 -9.97 -10.12 28.17
CA ASP A 69 -10.54 -11.11 27.26
C ASP A 69 -9.55 -11.42 26.12
N GLN A 70 -8.94 -12.59 26.24
CA GLN A 70 -7.99 -13.11 25.25
C GLN A 70 -8.59 -13.22 23.84
N LEU A 71 -9.91 -13.46 23.73
CA LEU A 71 -10.56 -13.53 22.43
C LEU A 71 -10.66 -12.16 21.76
N VAL A 72 -10.94 -11.12 22.54
CA VAL A 72 -10.96 -9.73 22.05
C VAL A 72 -9.57 -9.32 21.57
N ILE A 73 -8.54 -9.59 22.36
CA ILE A 73 -7.13 -9.33 22.01
C ILE A 73 -6.77 -10.05 20.71
N LEU A 74 -7.08 -11.33 20.59
CA LEU A 74 -6.79 -12.13 19.38
C LEU A 74 -7.45 -11.54 18.13
N LYS A 75 -8.73 -11.16 18.22
CA LYS A 75 -9.48 -10.53 17.11
C LYS A 75 -8.89 -9.17 16.72
N GLN A 76 -8.50 -8.36 17.70
CA GLN A 76 -7.86 -7.07 17.47
C GLN A 76 -6.51 -7.22 16.78
N LEU A 77 -5.67 -8.18 17.23
CA LEU A 77 -4.38 -8.49 16.60
C LEU A 77 -4.56 -8.97 15.16
N SER A 78 -5.48 -9.90 14.91
CA SER A 78 -5.77 -10.41 13.57
C SER A 78 -6.22 -9.28 12.62
N SER A 79 -7.11 -8.40 13.10
CA SER A 79 -7.58 -7.23 12.34
C SER A 79 -6.45 -6.24 12.05
N CYS A 80 -5.60 -5.98 13.05
CA CYS A 80 -4.45 -5.07 12.92
C CYS A 80 -3.46 -5.56 11.87
N ILE A 81 -3.02 -6.82 11.97
CA ILE A 81 -2.06 -7.42 11.03
C ILE A 81 -2.62 -7.44 9.61
N ARG A 82 -3.89 -7.82 9.43
CA ARG A 82 -4.52 -7.84 8.11
C ARG A 82 -4.63 -6.44 7.50
N ARG A 83 -4.95 -5.43 8.31
CA ARG A 83 -5.00 -4.02 7.87
C ARG A 83 -3.62 -3.51 7.44
N VAL A 84 -2.59 -3.81 8.23
CA VAL A 84 -1.21 -3.45 7.89
C VAL A 84 -0.79 -4.14 6.59
N ALA A 85 -1.02 -5.45 6.47
CA ALA A 85 -0.69 -6.22 5.26
C ALA A 85 -1.36 -5.63 4.00
N MET A 86 -2.67 -5.35 4.04
CA MET A 86 -3.41 -4.74 2.92
C MET A 86 -2.96 -3.32 2.58
N SER A 87 -2.32 -2.63 3.52
CA SER A 87 -1.81 -1.26 3.29
C SER A 87 -0.38 -1.24 2.77
N THR A 88 0.38 -2.32 2.97
CA THR A 88 1.78 -2.44 2.56
C THR A 88 1.96 -3.16 1.23
N ASP A 89 1.10 -4.13 0.94
CA ASP A 89 1.18 -4.95 -0.26
C ASP A 89 -0.06 -4.78 -1.15
N SER A 90 -0.16 -5.58 -2.20
CA SER A 90 -1.32 -5.59 -3.10
C SER A 90 -2.59 -5.97 -2.33
N ARG A 91 -3.51 -5.02 -2.17
CA ARG A 91 -4.76 -5.24 -1.44
C ARG A 91 -5.58 -6.41 -2.00
N ALA A 92 -5.60 -6.58 -3.32
CA ALA A 92 -6.37 -7.66 -3.96
C ALA A 92 -5.79 -9.04 -3.63
N GLU A 93 -4.46 -9.17 -3.62
CA GLU A 93 -3.77 -10.42 -3.30
C GLU A 93 -3.97 -10.77 -1.83
N VAL A 94 -3.67 -9.82 -0.92
CA VAL A 94 -3.77 -10.06 0.53
C VAL A 94 -5.21 -10.32 0.98
N ALA A 95 -6.20 -9.64 0.39
CA ALA A 95 -7.60 -9.80 0.77
C ALA A 95 -8.16 -11.20 0.44
N SER A 96 -7.59 -11.88 -0.56
CA SER A 96 -8.00 -13.23 -0.97
C SER A 96 -7.40 -14.33 -0.08
N LEU A 97 -6.37 -14.02 0.72
CA LEU A 97 -5.69 -15.01 1.53
C LEU A 97 -6.49 -15.37 2.79
N THR A 98 -6.70 -16.67 3.00
CA THR A 98 -7.38 -17.23 4.18
C THR A 98 -6.67 -18.47 4.68
N GLY A 99 -6.90 -18.83 5.95
CA GLY A 99 -6.36 -20.06 6.55
C GLY A 99 -4.84 -20.17 6.43
N GLU A 100 -4.37 -21.33 5.99
CA GLU A 100 -2.94 -21.64 5.85
C GLU A 100 -2.21 -20.71 4.88
N LYS A 101 -2.87 -20.29 3.77
CA LYS A 101 -2.28 -19.38 2.81
C LYS A 101 -1.98 -18.01 3.43
N TRP A 102 -2.85 -17.55 4.32
CA TRP A 102 -2.65 -16.34 5.09
C TRP A 102 -1.44 -16.46 6.04
N LEU A 103 -1.33 -17.57 6.78
CA LEU A 103 -0.21 -17.82 7.68
C LEU A 103 1.12 -17.93 6.93
N SER A 104 1.15 -18.67 5.83
CA SER A 104 2.33 -18.80 4.97
C SER A 104 2.80 -17.45 4.41
N TYR A 105 1.86 -16.56 4.05
CA TYR A 105 2.18 -15.20 3.63
C TYR A 105 2.83 -14.39 4.77
N LEU A 106 2.36 -14.54 6.01
CA LEU A 106 2.97 -13.87 7.15
C LEU A 106 4.39 -14.39 7.44
N ASP A 107 4.60 -15.69 7.31
CA ASP A 107 5.90 -16.34 7.52
C ASP A 107 6.97 -15.86 6.52
N GLN A 108 6.60 -15.43 5.31
CA GLN A 108 7.56 -14.91 4.32
C GLN A 108 8.40 -13.72 4.80
N SER A 109 7.96 -13.02 5.84
CA SER A 109 8.60 -11.81 6.35
C SER A 109 9.32 -12.01 7.67
N VAL A 110 9.39 -13.25 8.18
CA VAL A 110 9.98 -13.60 9.49
C VAL A 110 10.84 -14.83 9.31
N GLU A 111 11.87 -14.96 10.12
CA GLU A 111 12.67 -16.19 10.13
C GLU A 111 11.90 -17.35 10.74
N GLY A 112 11.95 -18.51 10.08
CA GLY A 112 11.19 -19.69 10.47
C GLY A 112 9.70 -19.63 10.06
N THR A 113 8.87 -20.39 10.76
CA THR A 113 7.42 -20.50 10.50
C THR A 113 6.57 -20.25 11.75
N PRO A 114 6.79 -19.12 12.46
CA PRO A 114 6.12 -18.88 13.74
C PRO A 114 4.61 -18.63 13.58
N PHE A 115 4.14 -18.23 12.39
CA PHE A 115 2.72 -18.08 12.12
C PHE A 115 2.05 -19.39 11.74
N SER A 116 2.71 -20.27 11.00
CA SER A 116 2.13 -21.55 10.59
C SER A 116 2.28 -22.64 11.67
N SER A 117 3.39 -22.66 12.41
CA SER A 117 3.69 -23.74 13.36
C SER A 117 3.76 -23.27 14.83
N GLY A 118 3.63 -21.97 15.08
CA GLY A 118 3.76 -21.39 16.43
C GLY A 118 2.48 -20.70 16.92
N VAL A 119 2.67 -19.74 17.84
CA VAL A 119 1.58 -18.96 18.46
C VAL A 119 0.75 -18.16 17.45
N GLY A 120 1.29 -17.90 16.27
CA GLY A 120 0.60 -17.17 15.22
C GLY A 120 -0.51 -17.95 14.52
N GLN A 121 -0.59 -19.26 14.65
CA GLN A 121 -1.60 -20.12 14.00
C GLN A 121 -3.04 -19.69 14.31
N TYR A 122 -3.27 -19.15 15.50
CA TYR A 122 -4.57 -18.70 15.96
C TYR A 122 -5.09 -17.46 15.20
N LEU A 123 -4.24 -16.77 14.43
CA LEU A 123 -4.64 -15.63 13.61
C LEU A 123 -5.42 -16.04 12.35
N SER A 124 -5.35 -17.30 11.94
CA SER A 124 -6.03 -17.82 10.76
C SER A 124 -7.55 -17.78 10.88
N ASP A 125 -8.06 -18.11 12.06
CA ASP A 125 -9.49 -18.29 12.36
C ASP A 125 -9.99 -17.38 13.50
N ALA A 126 -9.19 -16.41 13.93
CA ALA A 126 -9.46 -15.52 15.06
C ALA A 126 -10.87 -14.91 15.06
N HIS A 127 -11.39 -14.54 13.88
CA HIS A 127 -12.71 -13.92 13.74
C HIS A 127 -13.87 -14.89 13.83
N TYR A 128 -13.62 -16.17 13.57
CA TYR A 128 -14.65 -17.23 13.58
C TYR A 128 -14.76 -17.92 14.94
N ARG A 129 -13.77 -17.73 15.82
CA ARG A 129 -13.77 -18.30 17.17
C ARG A 129 -14.78 -17.61 18.08
N GLN A 130 -15.44 -18.41 18.91
CA GLN A 130 -16.34 -17.94 19.96
C GLN A 130 -15.71 -17.99 21.35
N THR A 131 -14.67 -18.82 21.50
CA THR A 131 -13.92 -18.98 22.74
C THR A 131 -12.43 -18.77 22.49
N PRO A 132 -11.69 -18.26 23.48
CA PRO A 132 -10.24 -18.16 23.38
C PRO A 132 -9.64 -19.57 23.26
N PRO A 133 -8.55 -19.73 22.48
CA PRO A 133 -7.86 -21.01 22.41
C PRO A 133 -7.14 -21.31 23.75
N ASP A 134 -7.15 -22.57 24.16
CA ASP A 134 -6.46 -23.00 25.36
C ASP A 134 -4.95 -22.76 25.21
N GLY A 135 -4.35 -22.13 26.23
CA GLY A 135 -2.91 -21.87 26.26
C GLY A 135 -2.44 -20.73 25.36
N LEU A 136 -3.33 -19.82 24.93
CA LEU A 136 -2.93 -18.63 24.15
C LEU A 136 -1.99 -17.73 24.97
N ASP A 137 -0.72 -17.68 24.57
CA ASP A 137 0.21 -16.65 25.06
C ASP A 137 0.03 -15.35 24.27
N SER A 138 -0.83 -14.47 24.80
CA SER A 138 -1.12 -13.18 24.19
C SER A 138 0.12 -12.29 24.10
N ALA A 139 1.05 -12.38 25.07
CA ALA A 139 2.27 -11.59 25.07
C ALA A 139 3.23 -12.04 23.95
N ALA A 140 3.43 -13.35 23.80
CA ALA A 140 4.23 -13.90 22.71
C ALA A 140 3.62 -13.55 21.34
N LEU A 141 2.30 -13.61 21.20
CA LEU A 141 1.59 -13.26 19.96
C LEU A 141 1.75 -11.77 19.63
N ILE A 142 1.63 -10.86 20.61
CA ILE A 142 1.86 -9.44 20.42
C ILE A 142 3.30 -9.19 19.96
N ASN A 143 4.29 -9.81 20.60
CA ASN A 143 5.70 -9.67 20.23
C ASN A 143 5.96 -10.17 18.81
N LEU A 144 5.35 -11.29 18.42
CA LEU A 144 5.45 -11.82 17.06
C LEU A 144 4.86 -10.85 16.03
N CYS A 145 3.68 -10.29 16.29
CA CYS A 145 3.05 -9.29 15.43
C CYS A 145 3.91 -8.02 15.32
N GLU A 146 4.51 -7.59 16.42
CA GLU A 146 5.39 -6.42 16.45
C GLU A 146 6.66 -6.64 15.62
N SER A 147 7.33 -7.79 15.75
CA SER A 147 8.50 -8.16 14.97
C SER A 147 8.18 -8.24 13.48
N TRP A 148 7.01 -8.80 13.12
CA TRP A 148 6.54 -8.86 11.75
C TRP A 148 6.35 -7.45 11.12
N ILE A 149 5.70 -6.51 11.85
CA ILE A 149 5.53 -5.13 11.38
C ILE A 149 6.89 -4.41 11.24
N LYS A 150 7.80 -4.64 12.20
CA LYS A 150 9.15 -4.04 12.17
C LYS A 150 9.98 -4.58 11.01
N GLY A 151 9.92 -5.86 10.72
CA GLY A 151 10.61 -6.48 9.59
C GLY A 151 10.19 -5.93 8.23
N ARG A 152 8.95 -5.43 8.09
CA ARG A 152 8.46 -4.79 6.87
C ARG A 152 8.88 -3.32 6.70
N LYS A 153 9.61 -2.77 7.64
CA LYS A 153 10.01 -1.36 7.65
C LYS A 153 11.18 -1.05 6.70
N ALA A 154 11.79 -2.06 6.13
CA ALA A 154 12.90 -1.92 5.18
C ALA A 154 12.48 -1.40 3.80
#